data_08a5fe09b0bd031203722e543fe62231
#
_entry.id   08a5fe09b0bd031203722e543fe62231
#
_cell.length_a   1.000
_cell.length_b   1.000
_cell.length_c   1.000
_cell.angle_alpha   90.00
_cell.angle_beta   90.00
_cell.angle_gamma   90.00
#
_symmetry.space_group_name_H-M   'P 1'
#
loop_
_entity.id
_entity.type
_entity.pdbx_description
1 polymer ?
#
loop_
_entity_poly.entity_id
_entity_poly.type
_entity_poly.pdbx_seq_one_letter_code
_entity_poly.pdbx_strand_id
1 'polypeptide(L)'
;MKKKVHFFQSVNFKIALSFILLLLIAIQIIGGYFIRELEATTISDFKKNMDSQVVQLSNTLSTQMSNKDLERSDVDANLKKALSDFSNADISEARIVDDKGIIRATNDLNQQNIIGKKNDYRDLNDFTSKKYQALDNDKRVYVNVQPIQSPTGETAIGVLYVKSNLENKYQEITNTASIFFTASIIAAAISIIVTLLIARSITKPIGEMREQAIRIARGDYAGKVEVHGKDELGQLAETFNQLSERIEEAQETMEAERNRLDSVLTHMTDGVIATDRRGKVITINEMALSLLNVKNENVIGTSLLELLDIEEDYTLRKLLEEPDELLIDRSTSDR
;
A
#
# COMPACT_ATOMS: atom_id res chain seq x y z
N MET A 1 -7.34 32.95 -9.80
CA MET A 1 -6.12 32.17 -10.13
C MET A 1 -6.28 30.75 -9.58
N LYS A 2 -6.44 29.71 -10.43
CA LYS A 2 -6.43 28.30 -10.00
C LYS A 2 -5.00 27.99 -9.53
N LYS A 3 -4.74 27.89 -8.21
CA LYS A 3 -3.49 27.28 -7.72
C LYS A 3 -3.51 25.82 -8.18
N LYS A 4 -2.73 25.49 -9.24
CA LYS A 4 -2.50 24.09 -9.62
C LYS A 4 -1.84 23.40 -8.41
N VAL A 5 -2.54 22.47 -7.80
CA VAL A 5 -1.95 21.60 -6.78
C VAL A 5 -0.81 20.85 -7.46
N HIS A 6 0.40 20.94 -6.93
CA HIS A 6 1.54 20.17 -7.45
C HIS A 6 1.17 18.68 -7.45
N PHE A 7 1.51 17.97 -8.53
CA PHE A 7 1.20 16.53 -8.71
C PHE A 7 1.53 15.70 -7.46
N PHE A 8 2.67 15.95 -6.84
CA PHE A 8 3.11 15.26 -5.60
C PHE A 8 2.30 15.63 -4.34
N GLN A 9 1.55 16.72 -4.36
CA GLN A 9 0.68 17.14 -3.24
C GLN A 9 -0.76 16.65 -3.40
N SER A 10 -1.08 16.08 -4.55
CA SER A 10 -2.41 15.53 -4.83
C SER A 10 -2.74 14.37 -3.90
N VAL A 11 -3.97 14.32 -3.39
CA VAL A 11 -4.50 13.21 -2.58
C VAL A 11 -4.42 11.90 -3.36
N ASN A 12 -4.70 11.92 -4.67
CA ASN A 12 -4.55 10.78 -5.58
C ASN A 12 -3.14 10.18 -5.51
N PHE A 13 -2.12 11.05 -5.63
CA PHE A 13 -0.74 10.62 -5.61
C PHE A 13 -0.35 10.04 -4.24
N LYS A 14 -0.78 10.68 -3.16
CA LYS A 14 -0.49 10.20 -1.79
C LYS A 14 -1.10 8.83 -1.52
N ILE A 15 -2.37 8.63 -1.89
CA ILE A 15 -3.05 7.34 -1.74
C ILE A 15 -2.34 6.27 -2.58
N ALA A 16 -2.11 6.54 -3.88
CA ALA A 16 -1.44 5.60 -4.76
C ALA A 16 -0.04 5.25 -4.25
N LEU A 17 0.76 6.24 -3.86
CA LEU A 17 2.11 6.03 -3.34
C LEU A 17 2.10 5.18 -2.06
N SER A 18 1.17 5.46 -1.13
CA SER A 18 1.07 4.70 0.13
C SER A 18 0.75 3.23 -0.11
N PHE A 19 -0.21 2.92 -1.00
CA PHE A 19 -0.57 1.54 -1.35
C PHE A 19 0.56 0.81 -2.07
N ILE A 20 1.22 1.47 -3.05
CA ILE A 20 2.34 0.89 -3.79
C ILE A 20 3.50 0.59 -2.84
N LEU A 21 3.84 1.53 -1.95
CA LEU A 21 4.94 1.36 -1.00
C LEU A 21 4.65 0.23 0.00
N LEU A 22 3.43 0.15 0.51
CA LEU A 22 3.00 -0.93 1.41
C LEU A 22 3.09 -2.29 0.71
N LEU A 23 2.64 -2.40 -0.53
CA LEU A 23 2.73 -3.62 -1.33
C LEU A 23 4.19 -4.03 -1.58
N LEU A 24 5.06 -3.07 -1.95
CA LEU A 24 6.49 -3.36 -2.17
C LEU A 24 7.16 -3.86 -0.90
N ILE A 25 6.88 -3.26 0.25
CA ILE A 25 7.39 -3.73 1.55
C ILE A 25 6.89 -5.14 1.84
N ALA A 26 5.61 -5.41 1.63
CA ALA A 26 5.03 -6.74 1.85
C ALA A 26 5.70 -7.80 0.94
N ILE A 27 5.88 -7.51 -0.35
CA ILE A 27 6.56 -8.40 -1.29
C ILE A 27 8.01 -8.66 -0.86
N GLN A 28 8.75 -7.63 -0.41
CA GLN A 28 10.13 -7.79 0.06
C GLN A 28 10.22 -8.68 1.30
N ILE A 29 9.34 -8.50 2.27
CA ILE A 29 9.32 -9.31 3.50
C ILE A 29 8.95 -10.76 3.18
N ILE A 30 7.85 -10.96 2.45
CA ILE A 30 7.36 -12.30 2.10
C ILE A 30 8.38 -13.02 1.20
N GLY A 31 8.93 -12.33 0.20
CA GLY A 31 9.91 -12.90 -0.73
C GLY A 31 11.21 -13.28 -0.05
N GLY A 32 11.74 -12.41 0.81
CA GLY A 32 12.95 -12.70 1.57
C GLY A 32 12.77 -13.89 2.52
N TYR A 33 11.64 -13.95 3.22
CA TYR A 33 11.31 -15.09 4.08
C TYR A 33 11.14 -16.40 3.27
N PHE A 34 10.38 -16.32 2.17
CA PHE A 34 10.11 -17.47 1.30
C PHE A 34 11.40 -18.09 0.74
N ILE A 35 12.30 -17.26 0.18
CA ILE A 35 13.56 -17.77 -0.41
C ILE A 35 14.44 -18.40 0.65
N ARG A 36 14.55 -17.75 1.81
CA ARG A 36 15.35 -18.27 2.93
C ARG A 36 14.82 -19.63 3.42
N GLU A 37 13.51 -19.75 3.58
CA GLU A 37 12.87 -20.99 4.04
C GLU A 37 12.97 -22.09 2.98
N LEU A 38 12.79 -21.73 1.70
CA LEU A 38 12.96 -22.65 0.56
C LEU A 38 14.38 -23.23 0.54
N GLU A 39 15.40 -22.36 0.68
CA GLU A 39 16.80 -22.80 0.71
C GLU A 39 17.05 -23.73 1.90
N ALA A 40 16.65 -23.31 3.10
CA ALA A 40 16.86 -24.07 4.33
C ALA A 40 16.22 -25.47 4.25
N THR A 41 14.96 -25.53 3.80
CA THR A 41 14.19 -26.77 3.69
C THR A 41 14.77 -27.67 2.60
N THR A 42 14.98 -27.14 1.39
CA THR A 42 15.48 -27.94 0.24
C THR A 42 16.85 -28.56 0.55
N ILE A 43 17.78 -27.78 1.11
CA ILE A 43 19.11 -28.28 1.45
C ILE A 43 19.07 -29.25 2.63
N SER A 44 18.24 -28.98 3.64
CA SER A 44 18.06 -29.88 4.79
C SER A 44 17.49 -31.22 4.35
N ASP A 45 16.46 -31.24 3.53
CA ASP A 45 15.81 -32.46 3.05
C ASP A 45 16.73 -33.25 2.13
N PHE A 46 17.48 -32.56 1.26
CA PHE A 46 18.52 -33.23 0.45
C PHE A 46 19.55 -33.93 1.33
N LYS A 47 20.10 -33.28 2.34
CA LYS A 47 21.07 -33.87 3.27
C LYS A 47 20.50 -35.05 4.03
N LYS A 48 19.30 -34.94 4.58
CA LYS A 48 18.64 -36.03 5.31
C LYS A 48 18.41 -37.25 4.41
N ASN A 49 17.93 -37.00 3.19
CA ASN A 49 17.71 -38.08 2.22
C ASN A 49 19.03 -38.78 1.84
N MET A 50 20.07 -38.01 1.54
CA MET A 50 21.39 -38.52 1.23
C MET A 50 21.98 -39.29 2.39
N ASP A 51 21.87 -38.81 3.61
CA ASP A 51 22.33 -39.49 4.82
C ASP A 51 21.64 -40.83 5.00
N SER A 52 20.32 -40.89 4.80
CA SER A 52 19.57 -42.15 4.91
C SER A 52 20.00 -43.15 3.83
N GLN A 53 20.20 -42.70 2.60
CA GLN A 53 20.67 -43.58 1.51
C GLN A 53 22.08 -44.11 1.74
N VAL A 54 22.99 -43.25 2.24
CA VAL A 54 24.37 -43.65 2.56
C VAL A 54 24.40 -44.65 3.69
N VAL A 55 23.61 -44.50 4.74
CA VAL A 55 23.49 -45.47 5.83
C VAL A 55 22.92 -46.79 5.33
N GLN A 56 21.89 -46.77 4.50
CA GLN A 56 21.32 -47.99 3.91
C GLN A 56 22.33 -48.72 3.04
N LEU A 57 23.06 -48.01 2.20
CA LEU A 57 24.14 -48.60 1.39
C LEU A 57 25.24 -49.16 2.27
N SER A 58 25.69 -48.42 3.32
CA SER A 58 26.72 -48.92 4.25
C SER A 58 26.32 -50.24 4.90
N ASN A 59 25.04 -50.39 5.29
CA ASN A 59 24.53 -51.64 5.87
C ASN A 59 24.55 -52.82 4.83
N THR A 60 24.19 -52.54 3.59
CA THR A 60 24.27 -53.53 2.49
C THR A 60 25.72 -53.95 2.24
N LEU A 61 26.63 -52.97 2.19
CA LEU A 61 28.06 -53.22 2.02
C LEU A 61 28.67 -54.02 3.19
N SER A 62 28.23 -53.77 4.41
CA SER A 62 28.60 -54.51 5.61
C SER A 62 28.40 -56.03 5.43
N THR A 63 27.23 -56.43 4.92
CA THR A 63 26.88 -57.82 4.67
C THR A 63 27.76 -58.43 3.56
N GLN A 64 28.00 -57.68 2.49
CA GLN A 64 28.79 -58.16 1.36
C GLN A 64 30.29 -58.29 1.66
N MET A 65 30.89 -57.33 2.38
CA MET A 65 32.29 -57.35 2.75
C MET A 65 32.62 -58.40 3.84
N SER A 66 31.64 -58.77 4.64
CA SER A 66 31.84 -59.79 5.71
C SER A 66 31.56 -61.22 5.26
N ASN A 67 31.12 -61.44 4.02
CA ASN A 67 30.83 -62.78 3.53
C ASN A 67 32.14 -63.54 3.27
N LYS A 68 32.44 -64.49 4.10
CA LYS A 68 33.68 -65.35 4.03
C LYS A 68 33.61 -66.43 2.96
N ASP A 69 32.45 -66.72 2.43
CA ASP A 69 32.21 -67.76 1.43
C ASP A 69 32.48 -67.28 0.01
N LEU A 70 32.69 -65.98 -0.18
CA LEU A 70 32.96 -65.40 -1.50
C LEU A 70 34.48 -65.17 -1.71
N GLU A 71 34.94 -65.42 -2.92
CA GLU A 71 36.29 -65.03 -3.34
C GLU A 71 36.38 -63.48 -3.36
N ARG A 72 37.59 -62.97 -3.12
CA ARG A 72 37.84 -61.54 -3.08
C ARG A 72 37.41 -60.80 -4.35
N SER A 73 37.57 -61.41 -5.50
CA SER A 73 37.12 -60.96 -6.83
C SER A 73 35.63 -60.77 -6.92
N ASP A 74 34.84 -61.68 -6.31
CA ASP A 74 33.38 -61.65 -6.34
C ASP A 74 32.86 -60.58 -5.39
N VAL A 75 33.52 -60.40 -4.22
CA VAL A 75 33.22 -59.31 -3.31
C VAL A 75 33.43 -57.97 -4.02
N ASP A 76 34.56 -57.73 -4.68
CA ASP A 76 34.87 -56.49 -5.40
C ASP A 76 33.87 -56.24 -6.55
N ALA A 77 33.44 -57.29 -7.26
CA ALA A 77 32.37 -57.13 -8.27
C ALA A 77 31.03 -56.73 -7.69
N ASN A 78 30.66 -57.32 -6.53
CA ASN A 78 29.43 -56.97 -5.81
C ASN A 78 29.48 -55.54 -5.27
N LEU A 79 30.62 -55.08 -4.72
CA LEU A 79 30.83 -53.73 -4.25
C LEU A 79 30.68 -52.74 -5.39
N LYS A 80 31.29 -53.00 -6.53
CA LYS A 80 31.18 -52.18 -7.74
C LYS A 80 29.73 -52.09 -8.23
N LYS A 81 29.01 -53.21 -8.24
CA LYS A 81 27.58 -53.24 -8.61
C LYS A 81 26.75 -52.42 -7.64
N ALA A 82 26.94 -52.61 -6.34
CA ALA A 82 26.23 -51.83 -5.32
C ALA A 82 26.43 -50.30 -5.45
N LEU A 83 27.67 -49.84 -5.75
CA LEU A 83 27.94 -48.44 -6.04
C LEU A 83 27.30 -47.96 -7.34
N SER A 84 27.28 -48.80 -8.36
CA SER A 84 26.63 -48.48 -9.64
C SER A 84 25.13 -48.32 -9.48
N ASP A 85 24.49 -49.23 -8.73
CA ASP A 85 23.05 -49.18 -8.45
C ASP A 85 22.66 -47.98 -7.56
N PHE A 86 23.57 -47.56 -6.68
CA PHE A 86 23.44 -46.40 -5.82
C PHE A 86 23.66 -45.10 -6.59
N SER A 87 24.38 -45.11 -7.70
CA SER A 87 24.78 -43.93 -8.46
C SER A 87 23.55 -43.27 -9.10
N ASN A 88 23.34 -41.99 -8.85
CA ASN A 88 22.31 -41.17 -9.48
C ASN A 88 22.89 -39.80 -9.85
N ALA A 89 22.06 -38.94 -10.44
CA ALA A 89 22.48 -37.61 -10.92
C ALA A 89 23.01 -36.68 -9.82
N ASP A 90 22.66 -36.95 -8.56
CA ASP A 90 23.06 -36.13 -7.41
C ASP A 90 24.39 -36.59 -6.80
N ILE A 91 24.89 -37.80 -7.17
CA ILE A 91 26.12 -38.37 -6.63
C ILE A 91 27.28 -38.15 -7.61
N SER A 92 28.20 -37.27 -7.23
CA SER A 92 29.37 -36.96 -8.04
C SER A 92 30.44 -38.01 -7.91
N GLU A 93 30.60 -38.61 -6.73
CA GLU A 93 31.64 -39.60 -6.46
C GLU A 93 31.22 -40.46 -5.26
N ALA A 94 31.42 -41.77 -5.40
CA ALA A 94 31.35 -42.72 -4.29
C ALA A 94 32.54 -43.67 -4.30
N ARG A 95 33.17 -43.89 -3.12
CA ARG A 95 34.31 -44.81 -2.96
C ARG A 95 34.10 -45.72 -1.76
N ILE A 96 34.51 -46.94 -1.88
CA ILE A 96 34.60 -47.87 -0.77
C ILE A 96 36.10 -48.14 -0.50
N VAL A 97 36.49 -47.94 0.75
CA VAL A 97 37.86 -48.16 1.23
C VAL A 97 37.83 -49.23 2.31
N ASP A 98 38.74 -50.16 2.30
CA ASP A 98 38.82 -51.24 3.29
C ASP A 98 39.54 -50.75 4.58
N ASP A 99 39.61 -51.64 5.59
CA ASP A 99 40.29 -51.42 6.88
C ASP A 99 41.80 -51.13 6.77
N LYS A 100 42.41 -51.46 5.61
CA LYS A 100 43.83 -51.15 5.31
C LYS A 100 44.03 -49.87 4.57
N GLY A 101 42.94 -49.13 4.30
CA GLY A 101 42.96 -47.88 3.55
C GLY A 101 43.10 -48.08 2.02
N ILE A 102 42.79 -49.29 1.52
CA ILE A 102 42.86 -49.59 0.08
C ILE A 102 41.49 -49.37 -0.58
N ILE A 103 41.44 -48.66 -1.70
CA ILE A 103 40.24 -48.44 -2.48
C ILE A 103 39.77 -49.74 -3.13
N ARG A 104 38.60 -50.24 -2.75
CA ARG A 104 37.99 -51.47 -3.26
C ARG A 104 37.07 -51.21 -4.45
N ALA A 105 36.35 -50.13 -4.45
CA ALA A 105 35.45 -49.75 -5.56
C ALA A 105 35.28 -48.28 -5.65
N THR A 106 34.95 -47.76 -6.83
CA THR A 106 34.51 -46.41 -7.11
C THR A 106 33.45 -46.39 -8.20
N ASN A 107 32.50 -45.46 -8.13
CA ASN A 107 31.51 -45.20 -9.19
C ASN A 107 32.06 -44.31 -10.31
N ASP A 108 33.21 -43.62 -10.08
CA ASP A 108 33.81 -42.75 -11.09
C ASP A 108 34.52 -43.59 -12.16
N LEU A 109 33.94 -43.55 -13.38
CA LEU A 109 34.48 -44.30 -14.53
C LEU A 109 35.87 -43.80 -14.97
N ASN A 110 36.20 -42.53 -14.72
CA ASN A 110 37.49 -41.90 -15.05
C ASN A 110 38.57 -42.27 -14.04
N GLN A 111 38.20 -42.74 -12.85
CA GLN A 111 39.12 -43.05 -11.76
C GLN A 111 39.19 -44.56 -11.43
N GLN A 112 38.85 -45.42 -12.35
CA GLN A 112 38.95 -46.90 -12.14
C GLN A 112 40.41 -47.35 -11.88
N ASN A 113 41.40 -46.55 -12.30
CA ASN A 113 42.83 -46.82 -12.10
C ASN A 113 43.31 -46.63 -10.65
N ILE A 114 42.47 -46.11 -9.75
CA ILE A 114 42.77 -45.94 -8.31
C ILE A 114 42.41 -47.21 -7.50
N ILE A 115 41.59 -48.09 -8.04
CA ILE A 115 41.20 -49.36 -7.40
C ILE A 115 42.44 -50.17 -7.08
N GLY A 116 42.54 -50.68 -5.86
CA GLY A 116 43.70 -51.42 -5.35
C GLY A 116 44.85 -50.52 -4.83
N LYS A 117 44.75 -49.22 -5.02
CA LYS A 117 45.73 -48.26 -4.47
C LYS A 117 45.31 -47.77 -3.09
N LYS A 118 46.31 -47.28 -2.33
CA LYS A 118 46.02 -46.63 -1.04
C LYS A 118 45.27 -45.32 -1.26
N ASN A 119 44.27 -45.12 -0.43
CA ASN A 119 43.47 -43.90 -0.46
C ASN A 119 44.30 -42.71 0.01
N ASP A 120 44.20 -41.60 -0.68
CA ASP A 120 44.89 -40.33 -0.42
C ASP A 120 44.05 -39.33 0.38
N TYR A 121 42.75 -39.58 0.59
CA TYR A 121 41.90 -38.75 1.40
C TYR A 121 42.15 -38.98 2.88
N ARG A 122 42.56 -37.94 3.60
CA ARG A 122 42.84 -37.98 5.08
C ARG A 122 41.59 -38.36 5.88
N ASP A 123 40.43 -37.90 5.44
CA ASP A 123 39.15 -38.07 6.16
C ASP A 123 38.69 -39.53 6.23
N LEU A 124 39.25 -40.41 5.42
CA LEU A 124 38.89 -41.83 5.38
C LEU A 124 39.76 -42.71 6.31
N ASN A 125 40.78 -42.12 6.93
CA ASN A 125 41.71 -42.89 7.74
C ASN A 125 41.24 -43.11 9.21
N ASP A 126 40.26 -42.31 9.68
CA ASP A 126 39.83 -42.30 11.09
C ASP A 126 38.67 -43.25 11.34
N PHE A 127 38.06 -43.84 10.31
CA PHE A 127 36.86 -44.68 10.38
C PHE A 127 35.69 -44.02 11.19
N THR A 128 35.62 -42.68 11.19
CA THR A 128 34.59 -41.94 11.91
C THR A 128 33.57 -41.37 10.92
N SER A 129 32.32 -41.31 11.34
CA SER A 129 31.28 -40.64 10.52
C SER A 129 31.54 -39.16 10.47
N LYS A 130 31.66 -38.61 9.26
CA LYS A 130 31.84 -37.15 9.02
C LYS A 130 30.87 -36.68 7.96
N LYS A 131 30.25 -35.51 8.22
CA LYS A 131 29.32 -34.90 7.28
C LYS A 131 29.64 -33.42 7.20
N TYR A 132 29.91 -32.92 6.00
CA TYR A 132 30.25 -31.53 5.80
C TYR A 132 29.96 -31.05 4.38
N GLN A 133 29.86 -29.77 4.22
CA GLN A 133 29.81 -29.13 2.90
C GLN A 133 31.21 -28.63 2.54
N ALA A 134 31.55 -28.76 1.25
CA ALA A 134 32.81 -28.29 0.68
C ALA A 134 32.57 -27.63 -0.68
N LEU A 135 33.60 -26.96 -1.19
CA LEU A 135 33.68 -26.53 -2.56
C LEU A 135 34.63 -27.48 -3.31
N ASP A 136 34.17 -28.02 -4.40
CA ASP A 136 34.96 -28.85 -5.31
C ASP A 136 34.83 -28.28 -6.72
N ASN A 137 35.95 -27.76 -7.29
CA ASN A 137 35.97 -27.07 -8.58
C ASN A 137 34.86 -25.98 -8.69
N ASP A 138 34.76 -25.13 -7.70
CA ASP A 138 33.77 -24.05 -7.57
C ASP A 138 32.31 -24.51 -7.47
N LYS A 139 32.05 -25.84 -7.34
CA LYS A 139 30.73 -26.41 -7.10
C LYS A 139 30.56 -26.78 -5.65
N ARG A 140 29.39 -26.48 -5.12
CA ARG A 140 29.02 -26.87 -3.74
C ARG A 140 28.74 -28.36 -3.70
N VAL A 141 29.40 -29.05 -2.81
CA VAL A 141 29.20 -30.50 -2.61
C VAL A 141 28.89 -30.80 -1.16
N TYR A 142 28.12 -31.85 -0.95
CA TYR A 142 27.90 -32.45 0.36
C TYR A 142 28.67 -33.73 0.45
N VAL A 143 29.57 -33.84 1.41
CA VAL A 143 30.40 -35.02 1.67
C VAL A 143 29.85 -35.76 2.86
N ASN A 144 29.60 -37.04 2.68
CA ASN A 144 29.24 -37.97 3.74
C ASN A 144 30.24 -39.11 3.77
N VAL A 145 30.91 -39.23 4.92
CA VAL A 145 31.84 -40.33 5.21
C VAL A 145 31.19 -41.22 6.25
N GLN A 146 30.86 -42.45 5.88
CA GLN A 146 30.17 -43.42 6.73
C GLN A 146 31.00 -44.66 6.94
N PRO A 147 31.35 -45.03 8.21
CA PRO A 147 32.00 -46.29 8.48
C PRO A 147 31.11 -47.46 8.08
N ILE A 148 31.69 -48.49 7.45
CA ILE A 148 31.07 -49.77 7.19
C ILE A 148 31.41 -50.65 8.36
N GLN A 149 30.44 -50.95 9.20
CA GLN A 149 30.63 -51.76 10.38
C GLN A 149 30.52 -53.25 10.06
N SER A 150 31.21 -54.09 10.81
CA SER A 150 30.98 -55.51 10.83
C SER A 150 29.51 -55.85 11.17
N PRO A 151 28.93 -56.95 10.70
CA PRO A 151 27.58 -57.37 11.08
C PRO A 151 27.38 -57.52 12.57
N THR A 152 28.45 -57.73 13.34
CA THR A 152 28.43 -57.75 14.83
C THR A 152 28.44 -56.35 15.45
N GLY A 153 28.74 -55.30 14.67
CA GLY A 153 28.79 -53.92 15.09
C GLY A 153 30.06 -53.53 15.91
N GLU A 154 30.99 -54.45 16.13
CA GLU A 154 32.14 -54.24 17.01
C GLU A 154 33.30 -53.50 16.37
N THR A 155 33.50 -53.66 15.04
CA THR A 155 34.65 -53.07 14.33
C THR A 155 34.23 -52.52 12.98
N ALA A 156 34.89 -51.46 12.56
CA ALA A 156 34.76 -50.94 11.19
C ALA A 156 35.62 -51.76 10.25
N ILE A 157 35.02 -52.30 9.19
CA ILE A 157 35.66 -53.13 8.16
C ILE A 157 35.95 -52.31 6.91
N GLY A 158 35.56 -51.06 6.87
CA GLY A 158 35.80 -50.17 5.76
C GLY A 158 35.10 -48.83 5.96
N VAL A 159 35.20 -47.95 4.96
CA VAL A 159 34.55 -46.65 4.92
C VAL A 159 33.91 -46.43 3.57
N LEU A 160 32.68 -45.97 3.58
CA LEU A 160 31.97 -45.47 2.42
C LEU A 160 32.12 -43.96 2.38
N TYR A 161 32.70 -43.43 1.31
CA TYR A 161 32.80 -42.01 1.00
C TYR A 161 31.81 -41.70 -0.13
N VAL A 162 30.95 -40.69 0.11
CA VAL A 162 29.99 -40.21 -0.89
C VAL A 162 30.11 -38.72 -1.00
N LYS A 163 30.29 -38.22 -2.21
CA LYS A 163 30.29 -36.82 -2.56
C LYS A 163 29.09 -36.50 -3.45
N SER A 164 28.17 -35.69 -2.95
CA SER A 164 26.93 -35.34 -3.64
C SER A 164 26.96 -33.90 -4.12
N ASN A 165 26.39 -33.67 -5.29
CA ASN A 165 26.34 -32.36 -5.91
C ASN A 165 25.17 -31.53 -5.35
N LEU A 166 25.48 -30.45 -4.64
CA LEU A 166 24.49 -29.49 -4.16
C LEU A 166 24.14 -28.40 -5.19
N GLU A 167 24.96 -28.20 -6.21
CA GLU A 167 24.76 -27.12 -7.17
C GLU A 167 23.43 -27.24 -7.93
N ASN A 168 23.02 -28.47 -8.25
CA ASN A 168 21.71 -28.71 -8.86
C ASN A 168 20.56 -28.23 -7.98
N LYS A 169 20.67 -28.38 -6.65
CA LYS A 169 19.66 -27.94 -5.70
C LYS A 169 19.65 -26.42 -5.58
N TYR A 170 20.81 -25.80 -5.58
CA TYR A 170 20.90 -24.34 -5.62
C TYR A 170 20.36 -23.74 -6.93
N GLN A 171 20.56 -24.41 -8.06
CA GLN A 171 19.93 -24.00 -9.32
C GLN A 171 18.41 -24.14 -9.28
N GLU A 172 17.89 -25.22 -8.70
CA GLU A 172 16.46 -25.42 -8.49
C GLU A 172 15.84 -24.30 -7.64
N ILE A 173 16.53 -23.91 -6.54
CA ILE A 173 16.15 -22.79 -5.68
C ILE A 173 16.17 -21.47 -6.48
N THR A 174 17.23 -21.23 -7.26
CA THR A 174 17.36 -20.02 -8.08
C THR A 174 16.26 -19.91 -9.14
N ASN A 175 15.94 -21.03 -9.80
CA ASN A 175 14.85 -21.07 -10.77
C ASN A 175 13.50 -20.77 -10.11
N THR A 176 13.22 -21.38 -8.96
CA THR A 176 12.00 -21.10 -8.18
C THR A 176 11.94 -19.65 -7.71
N ALA A 177 13.06 -19.10 -7.25
CA ALA A 177 13.17 -17.68 -6.90
C ALA A 177 12.90 -16.76 -8.10
N SER A 178 13.42 -17.10 -9.28
CA SER A 178 13.18 -16.33 -10.51
C SER A 178 11.69 -16.32 -10.91
N ILE A 179 11.01 -17.46 -10.77
CA ILE A 179 9.56 -17.56 -10.99
C ILE A 179 8.81 -16.66 -10.00
N PHE A 180 9.18 -16.71 -8.71
CA PHE A 180 8.59 -15.87 -7.68
C PHE A 180 8.76 -14.38 -7.97
N PHE A 181 9.98 -13.95 -8.35
CA PHE A 181 10.24 -12.53 -8.69
C PHE A 181 9.45 -12.09 -9.92
N THR A 182 9.39 -12.94 -10.96
CA THR A 182 8.62 -12.63 -12.18
C THR A 182 7.13 -12.47 -11.86
N ALA A 183 6.56 -13.38 -11.09
CA ALA A 183 5.17 -13.30 -10.64
C ALA A 183 4.92 -12.04 -9.78
N SER A 184 5.88 -11.70 -8.90
CA SER A 184 5.82 -10.50 -8.06
C SER A 184 5.83 -9.20 -8.88
N ILE A 185 6.62 -9.12 -9.94
CA ILE A 185 6.65 -7.96 -10.86
C ILE A 185 5.30 -7.81 -11.56
N ILE A 186 4.72 -8.92 -12.04
CA ILE A 186 3.40 -8.91 -12.69
C ILE A 186 2.32 -8.46 -11.68
N ALA A 187 2.33 -9.01 -10.47
CA ALA A 187 1.39 -8.63 -9.41
C ALA A 187 1.52 -7.15 -9.03
N ALA A 188 2.75 -6.63 -8.93
CA ALA A 188 3.01 -5.22 -8.68
C ALA A 188 2.47 -4.32 -9.80
N ALA A 189 2.67 -4.69 -11.07
CA ALA A 189 2.15 -3.96 -12.21
C ALA A 189 0.61 -3.90 -12.21
N ILE A 190 -0.06 -5.02 -11.96
CA ILE A 190 -1.53 -5.08 -11.83
C ILE A 190 -2.00 -4.21 -10.66
N SER A 191 -1.32 -4.29 -9.51
CA SER A 191 -1.67 -3.51 -8.32
C SER A 191 -1.53 -2.00 -8.53
N ILE A 192 -0.53 -1.56 -9.31
CA ILE A 192 -0.39 -0.14 -9.68
C ILE A 192 -1.61 0.32 -10.49
N ILE A 193 -2.04 -0.46 -11.49
CA ILE A 193 -3.21 -0.15 -12.30
C ILE A 193 -4.47 -0.05 -11.44
N VAL A 194 -4.71 -1.06 -10.60
CA VAL A 194 -5.88 -1.11 -9.70
C VAL A 194 -5.87 0.09 -8.73
N THR A 195 -4.72 0.39 -8.13
CA THR A 195 -4.57 1.52 -7.21
C THR A 195 -4.87 2.86 -7.90
N LEU A 196 -4.44 3.06 -9.14
CA LEU A 196 -4.74 4.27 -9.91
C LEU A 196 -6.24 4.39 -10.23
N LEU A 197 -6.91 3.28 -10.50
CA LEU A 197 -8.36 3.26 -10.72
C LEU A 197 -9.11 3.63 -9.45
N ILE A 198 -8.76 3.02 -8.31
CA ILE A 198 -9.36 3.32 -6.99
C ILE A 198 -9.10 4.79 -6.61
N ALA A 199 -7.87 5.27 -6.76
CA ALA A 199 -7.54 6.65 -6.44
C ALA A 199 -8.38 7.64 -7.27
N ARG A 200 -8.64 7.35 -8.54
CA ARG A 200 -9.50 8.18 -9.39
C ARG A 200 -10.98 8.11 -8.99
N SER A 201 -11.49 6.93 -8.64
CA SER A 201 -12.89 6.76 -8.25
C SER A 201 -13.24 7.50 -6.96
N ILE A 202 -12.28 7.67 -6.05
CA ILE A 202 -12.46 8.41 -4.79
C ILE A 202 -12.29 9.91 -4.98
N THR A 203 -11.20 10.32 -5.66
CA THR A 203 -10.82 11.74 -5.67
C THR A 203 -11.52 12.57 -6.73
N LYS A 204 -12.02 11.97 -7.81
CA LYS A 204 -12.76 12.69 -8.85
C LYS A 204 -14.06 13.27 -8.29
N PRO A 205 -14.97 12.49 -7.64
CA PRO A 205 -16.18 13.03 -7.04
C PRO A 205 -15.92 14.11 -5.98
N ILE A 206 -14.94 13.90 -5.11
CA ILE A 206 -14.56 14.89 -4.08
C ILE A 206 -14.06 16.19 -4.72
N GLY A 207 -13.31 16.09 -5.81
CA GLY A 207 -12.84 17.25 -6.57
C GLY A 207 -13.99 18.05 -7.19
N GLU A 208 -14.98 17.37 -7.75
CA GLU A 208 -16.19 17.98 -8.34
C GLU A 208 -17.04 18.67 -7.26
N MET A 209 -17.28 18.02 -6.12
CA MET A 209 -17.97 18.64 -4.97
C MET A 209 -17.24 19.90 -4.48
N ARG A 210 -15.90 19.86 -4.39
CA ARG A 210 -15.12 21.04 -4.02
C ARG A 210 -15.25 22.18 -5.02
N GLU A 211 -15.20 21.88 -6.33
CA GLU A 211 -15.38 22.92 -7.35
C GLU A 211 -16.79 23.53 -7.29
N GLN A 212 -17.81 22.72 -7.11
CA GLN A 212 -19.18 23.16 -6.94
C GLN A 212 -19.36 24.00 -5.68
N ALA A 213 -18.80 23.60 -4.54
CA ALA A 213 -18.83 24.40 -3.32
C ALA A 213 -18.21 25.79 -3.50
N ILE A 214 -17.11 25.89 -4.26
CA ILE A 214 -16.49 27.18 -4.60
C ILE A 214 -17.40 28.02 -5.50
N ARG A 215 -18.16 27.42 -6.42
CA ARG A 215 -19.13 28.12 -7.26
C ARG A 215 -20.30 28.65 -6.46
N ILE A 216 -20.88 27.84 -5.58
CA ILE A 216 -21.95 28.23 -4.65
C ILE A 216 -21.51 29.41 -3.79
N ALA A 217 -20.29 29.37 -3.23
CA ALA A 217 -19.74 30.49 -2.44
C ALA A 217 -19.57 31.79 -3.22
N ARG A 218 -19.63 31.75 -4.55
CA ARG A 218 -19.58 32.93 -5.45
C ARG A 218 -20.95 33.32 -6.01
N GLY A 219 -22.00 32.64 -5.56
CA GLY A 219 -23.37 32.92 -6.02
C GLY A 219 -23.75 32.17 -7.32
N ASP A 220 -22.95 31.20 -7.78
CA ASP A 220 -23.27 30.34 -8.94
C ASP A 220 -23.81 29.00 -8.43
N TYR A 221 -25.12 28.87 -8.39
CA TYR A 221 -25.84 27.70 -7.87
C TYR A 221 -26.21 26.68 -8.97
N ALA A 222 -26.07 27.02 -10.27
CA ALA A 222 -26.63 26.30 -11.40
C ALA A 222 -25.95 24.94 -11.70
N GLY A 223 -24.89 24.54 -10.99
CA GLY A 223 -24.17 23.32 -11.26
C GLY A 223 -24.60 22.16 -10.36
N LYS A 224 -24.61 20.92 -10.93
CA LYS A 224 -24.77 19.70 -10.15
C LYS A 224 -23.50 18.86 -10.21
N VAL A 225 -23.17 18.17 -9.13
CA VAL A 225 -22.11 17.18 -9.05
C VAL A 225 -22.61 15.90 -9.69
N GLU A 226 -21.77 15.27 -10.52
CA GLU A 226 -22.12 14.00 -11.17
C GLU A 226 -22.10 12.85 -10.15
N VAL A 227 -23.16 12.04 -10.10
CA VAL A 227 -23.25 10.88 -9.21
C VAL A 227 -22.63 9.68 -9.91
N HIS A 228 -21.38 9.35 -9.55
CA HIS A 228 -20.59 8.32 -10.24
C HIS A 228 -20.82 6.89 -9.73
N GLY A 229 -21.49 6.67 -8.61
CA GLY A 229 -21.70 5.35 -8.01
C GLY A 229 -22.93 5.26 -7.12
N LYS A 230 -23.20 4.04 -6.61
CA LYS A 230 -24.26 3.78 -5.61
C LYS A 230 -23.68 3.54 -4.22
N ASP A 231 -22.42 3.88 -4.03
CA ASP A 231 -21.68 3.80 -2.77
C ASP A 231 -21.89 5.07 -1.91
N GLU A 232 -21.19 5.16 -0.81
CA GLU A 232 -21.25 6.30 0.13
C GLU A 232 -20.86 7.62 -0.54
N LEU A 233 -19.98 7.59 -1.55
CA LEU A 233 -19.59 8.77 -2.30
C LEU A 233 -20.71 9.23 -3.25
N GLY A 234 -21.42 8.28 -3.86
CA GLY A 234 -22.61 8.57 -4.67
C GLY A 234 -23.72 9.18 -3.83
N GLN A 235 -24.00 8.64 -2.64
CA GLN A 235 -24.97 9.19 -1.69
C GLN A 235 -24.57 10.58 -1.20
N LEU A 236 -23.26 10.80 -0.95
CA LEU A 236 -22.75 12.11 -0.57
C LEU A 236 -22.94 13.14 -1.70
N ALA A 237 -22.67 12.76 -2.95
CA ALA A 237 -22.88 13.63 -4.11
C ALA A 237 -24.36 13.98 -4.29
N GLU A 238 -25.27 13.04 -4.09
CA GLU A 238 -26.71 13.25 -4.14
C GLU A 238 -27.18 14.21 -3.05
N THR A 239 -26.74 13.99 -1.80
CA THR A 239 -27.05 14.85 -0.66
C THR A 239 -26.49 16.26 -0.86
N PHE A 240 -25.30 16.38 -1.45
CA PHE A 240 -24.68 17.65 -1.78
C PHE A 240 -25.51 18.42 -2.85
N ASN A 241 -26.03 17.72 -3.86
CA ASN A 241 -26.89 18.32 -4.86
C ASN A 241 -28.20 18.85 -4.24
N GLN A 242 -28.82 18.08 -3.34
CA GLN A 242 -30.01 18.50 -2.60
C GLN A 242 -29.74 19.74 -1.72
N LEU A 243 -28.58 19.80 -1.07
CA LEU A 243 -28.18 20.97 -0.29
C LEU A 243 -28.01 22.20 -1.19
N SER A 244 -27.38 22.04 -2.36
CA SER A 244 -27.21 23.12 -3.33
C SER A 244 -28.54 23.70 -3.81
N GLU A 245 -29.49 22.84 -4.12
CA GLU A 245 -30.85 23.21 -4.55
C GLU A 245 -31.60 23.99 -3.45
N ARG A 246 -31.51 23.56 -2.19
CA ARG A 246 -32.12 24.28 -1.05
C ARG A 246 -31.49 25.66 -0.81
N ILE A 247 -30.17 25.81 -1.03
CA ILE A 247 -29.49 27.09 -0.93
C ILE A 247 -29.96 28.05 -2.03
N GLU A 248 -30.11 27.54 -3.27
CA GLU A 248 -30.64 28.31 -4.40
C GLU A 248 -32.07 28.81 -4.12
N GLU A 249 -32.99 27.93 -3.70
CA GLU A 249 -34.37 28.25 -3.32
C GLU A 249 -34.42 29.31 -2.21
N ALA A 250 -33.58 29.16 -1.17
CA ALA A 250 -33.52 30.12 -0.07
C ALA A 250 -33.02 31.50 -0.52
N GLN A 251 -32.04 31.53 -1.42
CA GLN A 251 -31.51 32.78 -1.97
C GLN A 251 -32.55 33.49 -2.87
N GLU A 252 -33.22 32.74 -3.76
CA GLU A 252 -34.30 33.29 -4.58
C GLU A 252 -35.45 33.86 -3.72
N THR A 253 -35.83 33.16 -2.65
CA THR A 253 -36.83 33.64 -1.70
C THR A 253 -36.39 34.92 -1.01
N MET A 254 -35.13 34.99 -0.56
CA MET A 254 -34.60 36.22 0.05
C MET A 254 -34.57 37.39 -0.92
N GLU A 255 -34.19 37.17 -2.19
CA GLU A 255 -34.17 38.21 -3.21
C GLU A 255 -35.60 38.68 -3.56
N ALA A 256 -36.54 37.76 -3.66
CA ALA A 256 -37.94 38.05 -3.92
C ALA A 256 -38.55 38.91 -2.75
N GLU A 257 -38.26 38.53 -1.48
CA GLU A 257 -38.76 39.26 -0.33
C GLU A 257 -38.13 40.67 -0.22
N ARG A 258 -36.82 40.77 -0.49
CA ARG A 258 -36.14 42.07 -0.57
C ARG A 258 -36.77 42.99 -1.63
N ASN A 259 -36.96 42.46 -2.86
CA ASN A 259 -37.58 43.22 -3.95
C ASN A 259 -39.02 43.62 -3.61
N ARG A 260 -39.76 42.74 -2.91
CA ARG A 260 -41.10 43.05 -2.42
C ARG A 260 -41.10 44.21 -1.40
N LEU A 261 -40.17 44.15 -0.43
CA LEU A 261 -40.01 45.22 0.56
C LEU A 261 -39.62 46.55 -0.10
N ASP A 262 -38.65 46.51 -1.04
CA ASP A 262 -38.24 47.70 -1.80
C ASP A 262 -39.41 48.25 -2.62
N SER A 263 -40.22 47.42 -3.26
CA SER A 263 -41.41 47.82 -4.01
C SER A 263 -42.47 48.45 -3.10
N VAL A 264 -42.73 47.86 -1.93
CA VAL A 264 -43.67 48.41 -0.95
C VAL A 264 -43.22 49.81 -0.52
N LEU A 265 -41.96 49.98 -0.13
CA LEU A 265 -41.39 51.26 0.33
C LEU A 265 -41.43 52.34 -0.77
N THR A 266 -41.22 51.95 -2.03
CA THR A 266 -41.22 52.88 -3.18
C THR A 266 -42.63 53.33 -3.55
N HIS A 267 -43.66 52.49 -3.40
CA HIS A 267 -45.05 52.78 -3.80
C HIS A 267 -45.95 53.21 -2.64
N MET A 268 -45.39 53.33 -1.40
CA MET A 268 -46.15 53.92 -0.29
C MET A 268 -46.47 55.37 -0.55
N THR A 269 -47.71 55.77 -0.23
CA THR A 269 -48.15 57.13 -0.28
C THR A 269 -47.67 57.96 0.93
N ASP A 270 -47.26 57.24 1.97
CA ASP A 270 -46.74 57.86 3.19
C ASP A 270 -45.22 57.95 3.18
N GLY A 271 -44.66 59.03 3.65
CA GLY A 271 -43.24 59.20 3.84
C GLY A 271 -42.74 58.33 5.00
N VAL A 272 -41.74 57.46 4.76
CA VAL A 272 -41.13 56.61 5.78
C VAL A 272 -39.67 57.02 5.97
N ILE A 273 -39.28 57.28 7.23
CA ILE A 273 -37.90 57.56 7.63
C ILE A 273 -37.53 56.59 8.75
N ALA A 274 -36.44 55.82 8.56
CA ALA A 274 -35.87 54.98 9.62
C ALA A 274 -34.58 55.58 10.14
N THR A 275 -34.38 55.51 11.46
CA THR A 275 -33.19 56.03 12.13
C THR A 275 -32.47 55.00 12.96
N ASP A 276 -31.20 55.21 13.24
CA ASP A 276 -30.45 54.47 14.24
C ASP A 276 -30.84 54.90 15.68
N ARG A 277 -30.30 54.25 16.70
CA ARG A 277 -30.54 54.54 18.11
C ARG A 277 -30.12 55.96 18.53
N ARG A 278 -29.37 56.66 17.69
CA ARG A 278 -28.90 58.04 17.92
C ARG A 278 -29.73 59.04 17.15
N GLY A 279 -30.82 58.62 16.48
CA GLY A 279 -31.64 59.44 15.68
C GLY A 279 -31.07 59.86 14.33
N LYS A 280 -30.03 59.23 13.87
CA LYS A 280 -29.47 59.43 12.52
C LYS A 280 -30.24 58.64 11.47
N VAL A 281 -30.59 59.25 10.37
CA VAL A 281 -31.32 58.64 9.28
C VAL A 281 -30.48 57.55 8.62
N ILE A 282 -31.01 56.32 8.59
CA ILE A 282 -30.43 55.14 7.91
C ILE A 282 -31.16 54.80 6.60
N THR A 283 -32.45 55.06 6.53
CA THR A 283 -33.26 54.82 5.34
C THR A 283 -34.37 55.80 5.24
N ILE A 284 -34.67 56.26 4.04
CA ILE A 284 -35.78 57.19 3.73
C ILE A 284 -36.38 56.73 2.38
N ASN A 285 -37.72 56.71 2.26
CA ASN A 285 -38.38 56.38 1.01
C ASN A 285 -38.56 57.58 0.11
N GLU A 286 -38.83 57.34 -1.18
CA GLU A 286 -39.00 58.40 -2.18
C GLU A 286 -40.11 59.38 -1.84
N MET A 287 -41.18 58.90 -1.21
CA MET A 287 -42.28 59.78 -0.79
C MET A 287 -41.86 60.78 0.29
N ALA A 288 -41.08 60.29 1.30
CA ALA A 288 -40.56 61.21 2.34
C ALA A 288 -39.58 62.24 1.76
N LEU A 289 -38.70 61.82 0.81
CA LEU A 289 -37.84 62.81 0.09
C LEU A 289 -38.63 63.83 -0.68
N SER A 290 -39.71 63.42 -1.35
CA SER A 290 -40.60 64.31 -2.07
C SER A 290 -41.38 65.29 -1.14
N LEU A 291 -41.94 64.75 -0.05
CA LEU A 291 -42.68 65.57 0.95
C LEU A 291 -41.77 66.56 1.63
N LEU A 292 -40.52 66.19 1.92
CA LEU A 292 -39.53 67.09 2.56
C LEU A 292 -38.79 68.00 1.57
N ASN A 293 -38.94 67.71 0.24
CA ASN A 293 -38.26 68.42 -0.85
C ASN A 293 -36.73 68.37 -0.73
N VAL A 294 -36.17 67.20 -0.34
CA VAL A 294 -34.74 67.00 -0.13
C VAL A 294 -34.21 65.87 -1.05
N LYS A 295 -32.89 65.84 -1.33
CA LYS A 295 -32.27 64.83 -2.12
C LYS A 295 -31.63 63.76 -1.20
N ASN A 296 -31.76 62.51 -1.59
CA ASN A 296 -31.29 61.36 -0.82
C ASN A 296 -29.81 61.45 -0.39
N GLU A 297 -28.93 61.98 -1.27
CA GLU A 297 -27.50 62.12 -1.02
C GLU A 297 -27.13 62.97 0.19
N ASN A 298 -28.03 63.87 0.60
CA ASN A 298 -27.82 64.85 1.68
C ASN A 298 -28.50 64.42 2.97
N VAL A 299 -29.28 63.32 3.00
CA VAL A 299 -30.18 63.01 4.14
C VAL A 299 -29.61 61.81 4.96
N ILE A 300 -29.00 60.86 4.34
CA ILE A 300 -28.48 59.69 5.05
C ILE A 300 -27.35 60.08 6.00
N GLY A 301 -27.51 59.72 7.29
CA GLY A 301 -26.57 60.07 8.36
C GLY A 301 -26.82 61.44 9.05
N THR A 302 -27.76 62.22 8.57
CA THR A 302 -28.17 63.43 9.25
C THR A 302 -29.09 63.15 10.46
N SER A 303 -29.25 64.08 11.36
CA SER A 303 -30.20 63.96 12.49
C SER A 303 -31.65 64.06 11.99
N LEU A 304 -32.54 63.16 12.47
CA LEU A 304 -33.97 63.24 12.18
C LEU A 304 -34.55 64.57 12.59
N LEU A 305 -34.13 65.11 13.74
CA LEU A 305 -34.58 66.38 14.26
C LEU A 305 -34.20 67.55 13.34
N GLU A 306 -32.98 67.57 12.84
CA GLU A 306 -32.46 68.53 11.88
C GLU A 306 -33.19 68.39 10.52
N LEU A 307 -33.41 67.15 10.03
CA LEU A 307 -34.11 66.91 8.77
C LEU A 307 -35.58 67.41 8.83
N LEU A 308 -36.23 67.32 9.99
CA LEU A 308 -37.60 67.72 10.20
C LEU A 308 -37.70 69.21 10.67
N ASP A 309 -36.57 69.88 10.93
CA ASP A 309 -36.49 71.22 11.41
C ASP A 309 -37.25 71.44 12.76
N ILE A 310 -37.09 70.48 13.69
CA ILE A 310 -37.76 70.40 14.98
C ILE A 310 -36.80 70.33 16.16
N GLU A 311 -35.52 70.55 15.96
CA GLU A 311 -34.48 70.44 17.00
C GLU A 311 -34.59 71.42 18.14
N GLU A 312 -35.24 72.57 17.91
CA GLU A 312 -35.52 73.60 18.94
C GLU A 312 -36.67 73.21 19.89
N ASP A 313 -37.65 72.42 19.35
CA ASP A 313 -38.89 72.08 20.07
C ASP A 313 -38.90 70.68 20.68
N TYR A 314 -38.12 69.73 20.06
CA TYR A 314 -38.14 68.35 20.42
C TYR A 314 -36.76 67.78 20.62
N THR A 315 -36.67 66.84 21.57
CA THR A 315 -35.49 66.00 21.75
C THR A 315 -35.79 64.55 21.32
N LEU A 316 -34.80 63.84 20.85
CA LEU A 316 -34.95 62.38 20.42
C LEU A 316 -35.56 61.54 21.54
N ARG A 317 -35.21 61.85 22.81
CA ARG A 317 -35.75 61.16 23.99
C ARG A 317 -37.25 61.40 24.14
N LYS A 318 -37.72 62.59 23.94
CA LYS A 318 -39.15 62.95 24.02
C LYS A 318 -39.97 62.30 22.93
N LEU A 319 -39.45 62.17 21.69
CA LEU A 319 -40.07 61.45 20.58
C LEU A 319 -40.16 59.96 20.83
N LEU A 320 -39.23 59.35 21.57
CA LEU A 320 -39.22 57.93 21.90
C LEU A 320 -40.10 57.58 23.13
N GLU A 321 -40.26 58.56 24.10
CA GLU A 321 -41.03 58.34 25.31
C GLU A 321 -42.53 58.64 25.11
N GLU A 322 -42.88 59.52 24.20
CA GLU A 322 -44.26 59.88 23.83
C GLU A 322 -44.49 59.64 22.31
N PRO A 323 -44.86 58.45 21.91
CA PRO A 323 -45.05 58.11 20.48
C PRO A 323 -46.43 58.53 19.95
N ASP A 324 -46.95 59.67 20.35
CA ASP A 324 -48.19 60.22 19.83
C ASP A 324 -47.99 60.92 18.48
N GLU A 325 -49.10 61.10 17.72
CA GLU A 325 -49.05 61.80 16.44
C GLU A 325 -48.64 63.29 16.67
N LEU A 326 -47.50 63.66 16.12
CA LEU A 326 -46.96 64.97 16.06
C LEU A 326 -47.51 65.70 14.83
N LEU A 327 -48.39 66.72 15.04
CA LEU A 327 -48.81 67.59 13.96
C LEU A 327 -47.80 68.73 13.84
N ILE A 328 -46.94 68.69 12.81
CA ILE A 328 -45.99 69.76 12.48
C ILE A 328 -46.57 70.53 11.32
N ASP A 329 -47.10 71.73 11.58
CA ASP A 329 -47.58 72.63 10.53
C ASP A 329 -46.42 73.45 9.95
N ARG A 330 -46.06 73.18 8.70
CA ARG A 330 -45.05 73.95 7.94
C ARG A 330 -45.63 74.98 7.01
N SER A 331 -46.90 75.36 7.18
CA SER A 331 -47.57 76.28 6.27
C SER A 331 -47.12 77.81 6.45
N THR A 332 -46.14 78.06 7.27
CA THR A 332 -45.65 79.41 7.53
C THR A 332 -44.17 79.64 7.32
N SER A 333 -43.63 79.25 6.14
CA SER A 333 -42.30 79.71 5.73
C SER A 333 -42.22 80.06 4.26
N ASP A 334 -43.09 80.99 3.83
CA ASP A 334 -42.78 81.87 2.69
C ASP A 334 -42.21 83.21 3.28
N ARG A 335 -40.85 83.28 3.29
CA ARG A 335 -40.09 84.54 3.22
C ARG A 335 -38.76 84.26 2.51
#